data_ea02c982b1e84b33db3d377dea36f381
#
_entry.id   ea02c982b1e84b33db3d377dea36f381
#
_cell.length_a   1.000
_cell.length_b   1.000
_cell.length_c   1.000
_cell.angle_alpha   90.00
_cell.angle_beta   90.00
_cell.angle_gamma   90.00
#
_symmetry.space_group_name_H-M   'P 1'
#
loop_
_entity.id
_entity.type
_entity.pdbx_description
1 polymer ?
#
loop_
_entity_poly.entity_id
_entity_poly.type
_entity_poly.pdbx_seq_one_letter_code
_entity_poly.pdbx_strand_id
1 'polypeptide(L)'
;MLIKKITKIIGTSILIILFISIYNSVYFDIPKNEIISKHAKGASDFLELADGSKIHFRDEGNKDGKVLLLVHGFNGSLFNYEPLVPYLSDNYRMISLDLPAHGLTGAVESDLYSHKAYQNVIEEVVKILEVDKFYFVGHSMGGMIAWRYALDNMDQLNGLIIIGSAFFG
;
A
#
# COMPACT_ATOMS: atom_id res chain seq x y z
N MET A 1 -59.38 18.10 0.14
CA MET A 1 -58.51 18.42 -1.05
C MET A 1 -57.15 18.96 -0.64
N LEU A 2 -57.06 19.88 0.31
CA LEU A 2 -55.82 20.51 0.77
C LEU A 2 -54.80 19.51 1.40
N ILE A 3 -55.26 18.62 2.31
CA ILE A 3 -54.39 17.62 2.96
C ILE A 3 -53.69 16.71 1.95
N LYS A 4 -54.43 16.18 0.94
CA LYS A 4 -53.86 15.34 -0.11
C LYS A 4 -52.77 16.09 -0.93
N LYS A 5 -52.95 17.37 -1.16
CA LYS A 5 -51.99 18.24 -1.82
C LYS A 5 -50.71 18.40 -0.99
N ILE A 6 -50.85 18.66 0.31
CA ILE A 6 -49.75 18.81 1.25
C ILE A 6 -48.98 17.51 1.37
N THR A 7 -49.64 16.37 1.54
CA THR A 7 -48.97 15.03 1.60
C THR A 7 -48.18 14.73 0.33
N LYS A 8 -48.73 15.07 -0.85
CA LYS A 8 -48.03 14.89 -2.11
C LYS A 8 -46.76 15.76 -2.20
N ILE A 9 -46.84 17.04 -1.79
CA ILE A 9 -45.69 17.94 -1.77
C ILE A 9 -44.62 17.42 -0.84
N ILE A 10 -44.96 17.03 0.39
CA ILE A 10 -44.04 16.50 1.38
C ILE A 10 -43.35 15.22 0.82
N GLY A 11 -44.13 14.29 0.27
CA GLY A 11 -43.60 13.06 -0.31
C GLY A 11 -42.62 13.34 -1.45
N THR A 12 -42.96 14.27 -2.34
CA THR A 12 -42.08 14.68 -3.44
C THR A 12 -40.79 15.31 -2.93
N SER A 13 -40.88 16.19 -1.90
CA SER A 13 -39.71 16.83 -1.29
C SER A 13 -38.79 15.82 -0.62
N ILE A 14 -39.32 14.80 0.07
CA ILE A 14 -38.52 13.71 0.65
C ILE A 14 -37.78 12.93 -0.42
N LEU A 15 -38.46 12.59 -1.52
CA LEU A 15 -37.83 11.86 -2.64
C LEU A 15 -36.70 12.66 -3.29
N ILE A 16 -36.90 13.97 -3.46
CA ILE A 16 -35.84 14.86 -3.99
C ILE A 16 -34.63 14.91 -3.04
N ILE A 17 -34.88 15.06 -1.73
CA ILE A 17 -33.81 15.07 -0.73
C ILE A 17 -33.05 13.75 -0.73
N LEU A 18 -33.75 12.62 -0.77
CA LEU A 18 -33.14 11.30 -0.85
C LEU A 18 -32.31 11.15 -2.13
N PHE A 19 -32.84 11.56 -3.27
CA PHE A 19 -32.11 11.52 -4.54
C PHE A 19 -30.83 12.35 -4.50
N ILE A 20 -30.90 13.59 -3.99
CA ILE A 20 -29.75 14.45 -3.81
C ILE A 20 -28.72 13.84 -2.84
N SER A 21 -29.21 13.26 -1.73
CA SER A 21 -28.33 12.58 -0.76
C SER A 21 -27.62 11.39 -1.39
N ILE A 22 -28.34 10.54 -2.13
CA ILE A 22 -27.73 9.38 -2.85
C ILE A 22 -26.74 9.89 -3.88
N TYR A 23 -27.11 10.86 -4.71
CA TYR A 23 -26.24 11.41 -5.75
C TYR A 23 -24.92 11.96 -5.17
N ASN A 24 -24.98 12.67 -4.05
CA ASN A 24 -23.79 13.20 -3.36
C ASN A 24 -22.98 12.13 -2.61
N SER A 25 -23.54 10.93 -2.41
CA SER A 25 -22.86 9.81 -1.74
C SER A 25 -22.24 8.82 -2.70
N VAL A 26 -22.51 8.96 -4.00
CA VAL A 26 -21.89 8.13 -5.04
C VAL A 26 -20.54 8.73 -5.42
N TYR A 27 -19.48 8.04 -5.05
CA TYR A 27 -18.12 8.33 -5.50
C TYR A 27 -17.74 7.32 -6.57
N PHE A 28 -17.32 7.80 -7.73
CA PHE A 28 -16.78 6.94 -8.78
C PHE A 28 -15.29 6.75 -8.54
N ASP A 29 -14.81 5.56 -8.85
CA ASP A 29 -13.38 5.27 -8.79
C ASP A 29 -12.62 6.20 -9.74
N ILE A 30 -11.53 6.76 -9.25
CA ILE A 30 -10.62 7.56 -10.06
C ILE A 30 -9.80 6.60 -10.93
N PRO A 31 -9.70 6.81 -12.25
CA PRO A 31 -8.90 5.96 -13.12
C PRO A 31 -7.45 5.82 -12.62
N LYS A 32 -6.93 4.58 -12.59
CA LYS A 32 -5.60 4.27 -12.06
C LYS A 32 -4.49 5.12 -12.68
N ASN A 33 -4.56 5.37 -14.00
CA ASN A 33 -3.60 6.21 -14.70
C ASN A 33 -3.61 7.68 -14.23
N GLU A 34 -4.75 8.21 -13.83
CA GLU A 34 -4.86 9.56 -13.27
C GLU A 34 -4.20 9.62 -11.90
N ILE A 35 -4.47 8.63 -11.03
CA ILE A 35 -3.84 8.53 -9.69
C ILE A 35 -2.32 8.40 -9.84
N ILE A 36 -1.85 7.52 -10.72
CA ILE A 36 -0.41 7.32 -10.98
C ILE A 36 0.21 8.64 -11.46
N SER A 37 -0.37 9.30 -12.46
CA SER A 37 0.17 10.56 -13.00
C SER A 37 0.28 11.67 -11.97
N LYS A 38 -0.62 11.66 -10.98
CA LYS A 38 -0.66 12.65 -9.90
C LYS A 38 0.31 12.34 -8.77
N HIS A 39 0.46 11.07 -8.39
CA HIS A 39 1.13 10.65 -7.16
C HIS A 39 2.47 9.92 -7.37
N ALA A 40 2.70 9.26 -8.52
CA ALA A 40 3.99 8.66 -8.83
C ALA A 40 5.02 9.74 -9.19
N LYS A 41 5.59 10.39 -8.16
CA LYS A 41 6.57 11.46 -8.29
C LYS A 41 7.91 11.08 -7.65
N GLY A 42 8.96 11.81 -7.99
CA GLY A 42 10.29 11.64 -7.41
C GLY A 42 10.86 10.26 -7.72
N ALA A 43 11.19 9.50 -6.70
CA ALA A 43 11.78 8.16 -6.80
C ALA A 43 10.75 7.04 -7.06
N SER A 44 9.48 7.37 -7.30
CA SER A 44 8.44 6.37 -7.60
C SER A 44 8.70 5.67 -8.92
N ASP A 45 8.72 4.32 -8.88
CA ASP A 45 8.91 3.46 -10.05
C ASP A 45 8.06 2.18 -9.89
N PHE A 46 8.01 1.35 -10.92
CA PHE A 46 7.23 0.13 -10.97
C PHE A 46 8.08 -1.05 -11.40
N LEU A 47 8.10 -2.10 -10.57
CA LEU A 47 8.67 -3.40 -10.90
C LEU A 47 7.60 -4.30 -11.50
N GLU A 48 7.93 -5.01 -12.58
CA GLU A 48 7.09 -6.05 -13.13
C GLU A 48 7.55 -7.42 -12.59
N LEU A 49 6.64 -8.10 -11.89
CA LEU A 49 6.86 -9.44 -11.39
C LEU A 49 6.68 -10.49 -12.48
N ALA A 50 7.10 -11.73 -12.20
CA ALA A 50 7.03 -12.83 -13.15
C ALA A 50 5.60 -13.16 -13.64
N ASP A 51 4.58 -12.84 -12.84
CA ASP A 51 3.17 -12.99 -13.19
C ASP A 51 2.59 -11.80 -13.98
N GLY A 52 3.41 -10.78 -14.29
CA GLY A 52 3.02 -9.54 -14.95
C GLY A 52 2.43 -8.46 -14.03
N SER A 53 2.32 -8.73 -12.73
CA SER A 53 1.89 -7.72 -11.75
C SER A 53 2.90 -6.59 -11.64
N LYS A 54 2.41 -5.35 -11.55
CA LYS A 54 3.27 -4.16 -11.40
C LYS A 54 3.22 -3.65 -9.98
N ILE A 55 4.33 -3.76 -9.28
CA ILE A 55 4.49 -3.32 -7.89
C ILE A 55 5.12 -1.92 -7.87
N HIS A 56 4.40 -0.96 -7.32
CA HIS A 56 4.92 0.36 -7.07
C HIS A 56 5.92 0.33 -5.91
N PHE A 57 7.07 0.94 -6.12
CA PHE A 57 8.13 1.01 -5.12
C PHE A 57 8.88 2.34 -5.22
N ARG A 58 9.68 2.62 -4.20
CA ARG A 58 10.72 3.65 -4.21
C ARG A 58 12.01 3.05 -3.70
N ASP A 59 13.12 3.45 -4.31
CA ASP A 59 14.47 3.09 -3.90
C ASP A 59 15.29 4.37 -3.75
N GLU A 60 15.37 4.85 -2.52
CA GLU A 60 15.88 6.19 -2.17
C GLU A 60 17.10 6.10 -1.25
N GLY A 61 17.83 7.20 -1.17
CA GLY A 61 18.95 7.35 -0.25
C GLY A 61 20.27 6.77 -0.77
N ASN A 62 21.16 6.46 0.17
CA ASN A 62 22.52 6.01 -0.11
C ASN A 62 22.53 4.59 -0.67
N LYS A 63 22.84 4.44 -1.96
CA LYS A 63 22.86 3.15 -2.64
C LYS A 63 23.91 2.16 -2.11
N ASP A 64 24.97 2.66 -1.49
CA ASP A 64 26.01 1.85 -0.87
C ASP A 64 25.74 1.61 0.63
N GLY A 65 24.65 2.19 1.17
CA GLY A 65 24.25 2.05 2.56
C GLY A 65 23.58 0.71 2.86
N LYS A 66 23.42 0.42 4.15
CA LYS A 66 22.63 -0.74 4.58
C LYS A 66 21.18 -0.57 4.13
N VAL A 67 20.58 -1.64 3.62
CA VAL A 67 19.21 -1.60 3.08
C VAL A 67 18.18 -1.64 4.20
N LEU A 68 17.23 -0.71 4.18
CA LEU A 68 15.98 -0.75 4.92
C LEU A 68 14.85 -1.10 3.94
N LEU A 69 14.25 -2.27 4.08
CA LEU A 69 13.04 -2.65 3.37
C LEU A 69 11.83 -2.27 4.22
N LEU A 70 10.99 -1.39 3.70
CA LEU A 70 9.91 -0.71 4.43
C LEU A 70 8.55 -1.16 3.90
N VAL A 71 7.77 -1.87 4.73
CA VAL A 71 6.48 -2.45 4.36
C VAL A 71 5.36 -1.90 5.24
N HIS A 72 4.40 -1.24 4.62
CA HIS A 72 3.29 -0.54 5.27
C HIS A 72 2.23 -1.48 5.87
N GLY A 73 1.35 -0.91 6.68
CA GLY A 73 0.20 -1.59 7.26
C GLY A 73 -1.02 -1.64 6.33
N PHE A 74 -2.07 -2.32 6.80
CA PHE A 74 -3.37 -2.34 6.15
C PHE A 74 -3.87 -0.91 5.91
N ASN A 75 -4.46 -0.66 4.75
CA ASN A 75 -4.94 0.66 4.33
C ASN A 75 -3.85 1.75 4.21
N GLY A 76 -2.56 1.35 4.30
CA GLY A 76 -1.42 2.23 4.11
C GLY A 76 -0.85 2.17 2.69
N SER A 77 0.28 2.86 2.53
CA SER A 77 1.09 2.83 1.31
C SER A 77 2.55 3.15 1.66
N LEU A 78 3.44 3.03 0.70
CA LEU A 78 4.85 3.40 0.87
C LEU A 78 5.03 4.88 1.29
N PHE A 79 4.07 5.75 0.96
CA PHE A 79 4.10 7.16 1.37
C PHE A 79 4.11 7.37 2.89
N ASN A 80 3.71 6.36 3.68
CA ASN A 80 3.82 6.40 5.14
C ASN A 80 5.28 6.57 5.62
N TYR A 81 6.26 6.19 4.80
CA TYR A 81 7.68 6.27 5.10
C TYR A 81 8.38 7.52 4.55
N GLU A 82 7.70 8.29 3.72
CA GLU A 82 8.22 9.52 3.13
C GLU A 82 8.79 10.50 4.18
N PRO A 83 8.16 10.69 5.37
CA PRO A 83 8.71 11.55 6.41
C PRO A 83 10.03 11.07 7.02
N LEU A 84 10.41 9.80 6.84
CA LEU A 84 11.67 9.26 7.35
C LEU A 84 12.86 9.50 6.42
N VAL A 85 12.59 9.70 5.11
CA VAL A 85 13.64 9.85 4.09
C VAL A 85 14.65 10.95 4.45
N PRO A 86 14.27 12.17 4.86
CA PRO A 86 15.23 13.23 5.20
C PRO A 86 16.16 12.89 6.35
N TYR A 87 15.81 11.93 7.21
CA TYR A 87 16.59 11.55 8.40
C TYR A 87 17.48 10.34 8.19
N LEU A 88 17.14 9.47 7.23
CA LEU A 88 17.80 8.17 7.07
C LEU A 88 18.54 8.01 5.74
N SER A 89 18.17 8.78 4.72
CA SER A 89 18.69 8.62 3.35
C SER A 89 20.20 8.84 3.20
N ASP A 90 20.84 9.60 4.09
CA ASP A 90 22.29 9.79 4.04
C ASP A 90 23.08 8.52 4.39
N ASN A 91 22.51 7.64 5.23
CA ASN A 91 23.19 6.47 5.77
C ASN A 91 22.63 5.14 5.27
N TYR A 92 21.41 5.14 4.76
CA TYR A 92 20.69 3.92 4.37
C TYR A 92 20.16 4.00 2.94
N ARG A 93 20.16 2.84 2.26
CA ARG A 93 19.32 2.63 1.07
C ARG A 93 17.92 2.24 1.55
N MET A 94 16.94 3.06 1.23
CA MET A 94 15.57 2.90 1.66
C MET A 94 14.71 2.38 0.51
N ILE A 95 14.27 1.13 0.61
CA ILE A 95 13.37 0.51 -0.35
C ILE A 95 12.00 0.40 0.30
N SER A 96 11.02 1.11 -0.22
CA SER A 96 9.64 1.04 0.21
C SER A 96 8.75 0.57 -0.94
N LEU A 97 7.73 -0.24 -0.67
CA LEU A 97 6.83 -0.76 -1.70
C LEU A 97 5.38 -0.70 -1.27
N ASP A 98 4.49 -0.60 -2.25
CA ASP A 98 3.06 -0.79 -2.07
C ASP A 98 2.71 -2.27 -2.29
N LEU A 99 2.19 -2.93 -1.26
CA LEU A 99 1.70 -4.29 -1.36
C LEU A 99 0.52 -4.40 -2.36
N PRO A 100 0.26 -5.57 -2.96
CA PRO A 100 -0.97 -5.83 -3.73
C PRO A 100 -2.22 -5.35 -3.00
N ALA A 101 -3.16 -4.75 -3.73
CA ALA A 101 -4.38 -4.05 -3.28
C ALA A 101 -4.14 -2.73 -2.53
N HIS A 102 -2.91 -2.21 -2.47
CA HIS A 102 -2.59 -0.97 -1.75
C HIS A 102 -1.89 0.05 -2.66
N GLY A 103 -1.96 1.31 -2.25
CA GLY A 103 -1.27 2.42 -2.88
C GLY A 103 -1.41 2.46 -4.41
N LEU A 104 -0.31 2.73 -5.11
CA LEU A 104 -0.30 2.77 -6.57
C LEU A 104 -0.13 1.39 -7.23
N THR A 105 0.26 0.36 -6.49
CA THR A 105 0.17 -1.03 -6.95
C THR A 105 -1.28 -1.36 -7.29
N GLY A 106 -2.21 -1.04 -6.38
CA GLY A 106 -3.63 -1.31 -6.57
C GLY A 106 -3.94 -2.81 -6.68
N ALA A 107 -5.10 -3.12 -7.24
CA ALA A 107 -5.50 -4.51 -7.46
C ALA A 107 -4.60 -5.19 -8.50
N VAL A 108 -4.27 -6.45 -8.26
CA VAL A 108 -3.54 -7.35 -9.16
C VAL A 108 -4.44 -8.51 -9.55
N GLU A 109 -4.22 -9.10 -10.72
CA GLU A 109 -5.10 -10.15 -11.28
C GLU A 109 -4.94 -11.51 -10.60
N SER A 110 -3.83 -11.75 -9.92
CA SER A 110 -3.53 -13.02 -9.24
C SER A 110 -4.00 -13.00 -7.78
N ASP A 111 -4.19 -14.18 -7.18
CA ASP A 111 -4.59 -14.37 -5.76
C ASP A 111 -3.49 -13.96 -4.76
N LEU A 112 -2.88 -12.78 -4.94
CA LEU A 112 -1.76 -12.27 -4.16
C LEU A 112 -2.19 -11.54 -2.87
N TYR A 113 -3.23 -12.03 -2.18
CA TYR A 113 -3.79 -11.37 -1.00
C TYR A 113 -3.65 -12.17 0.31
N SER A 114 -2.82 -13.21 0.30
CA SER A 114 -2.46 -13.96 1.51
C SER A 114 -1.12 -13.50 2.08
N HIS A 115 -0.86 -13.80 3.35
CA HIS A 115 0.45 -13.52 3.95
C HIS A 115 1.61 -14.16 3.18
N LYS A 116 1.43 -15.40 2.69
CA LYS A 116 2.46 -16.08 1.89
C LYS A 116 2.65 -15.41 0.52
N ALA A 117 1.56 -14.96 -0.09
CA ALA A 117 1.63 -14.24 -1.34
C ALA A 117 2.40 -12.91 -1.19
N TYR A 118 2.14 -12.15 -0.12
CA TYR A 118 2.92 -10.94 0.17
C TYR A 118 4.40 -11.22 0.41
N GLN A 119 4.74 -12.32 1.10
CA GLN A 119 6.14 -12.74 1.27
C GLN A 119 6.80 -13.04 -0.10
N ASN A 120 6.11 -13.77 -0.97
CA ASN A 120 6.61 -14.08 -2.31
C ASN A 120 6.85 -12.81 -3.15
N VAL A 121 5.94 -11.82 -3.07
CA VAL A 121 6.14 -10.50 -3.70
C VAL A 121 7.41 -9.84 -3.17
N ILE A 122 7.63 -9.86 -1.86
CA ILE A 122 8.82 -9.27 -1.24
C ILE A 122 10.09 -10.02 -1.69
N GLU A 123 10.08 -11.35 -1.69
CA GLU A 123 11.20 -12.18 -2.18
C GLU A 123 11.56 -11.82 -3.64
N GLU A 124 10.55 -11.66 -4.48
CA GLU A 124 10.77 -11.31 -5.88
C GLU A 124 11.28 -9.87 -6.05
N VAL A 125 10.74 -8.92 -5.30
CA VAL A 125 11.19 -7.52 -5.30
C VAL A 125 12.65 -7.41 -4.86
N VAL A 126 13.05 -8.02 -3.75
CA VAL A 126 14.45 -7.95 -3.27
C VAL A 126 15.40 -8.64 -4.22
N LYS A 127 14.97 -9.72 -4.89
CA LYS A 127 15.74 -10.41 -5.92
C LYS A 127 15.95 -9.53 -7.16
N ILE A 128 14.90 -8.88 -7.67
CA ILE A 128 15.01 -7.99 -8.84
C ILE A 128 15.89 -6.78 -8.54
N LEU A 129 15.85 -6.26 -7.31
CA LEU A 129 16.66 -5.12 -6.87
C LEU A 129 18.06 -5.52 -6.41
N GLU A 130 18.43 -6.80 -6.57
CA GLU A 130 19.74 -7.37 -6.22
C GLU A 130 20.13 -7.08 -4.75
N VAL A 131 19.17 -7.30 -3.83
CA VAL A 131 19.36 -7.07 -2.40
C VAL A 131 19.60 -8.40 -1.68
N ASP A 132 20.83 -8.64 -1.27
CA ASP A 132 21.22 -9.88 -0.57
C ASP A 132 20.81 -9.87 0.89
N LYS A 133 21.01 -8.74 1.59
CA LYS A 133 20.71 -8.58 3.02
C LYS A 133 20.10 -7.22 3.34
N PHE A 134 19.08 -7.23 4.19
CA PHE A 134 18.38 -6.00 4.57
C PHE A 134 17.88 -6.02 6.02
N TYR A 135 17.56 -4.84 6.55
CA TYR A 135 16.72 -4.70 7.74
C TYR A 135 15.27 -4.64 7.27
N PHE A 136 14.45 -5.55 7.78
CA PHE A 136 13.03 -5.54 7.45
C PHE A 136 12.28 -4.65 8.45
N VAL A 137 11.68 -3.58 7.97
CA VAL A 137 10.86 -2.64 8.76
C VAL A 137 9.41 -2.81 8.37
N GLY A 138 8.59 -3.30 9.28
CA GLY A 138 7.17 -3.55 9.03
C GLY A 138 6.26 -2.82 10.02
N HIS A 139 5.25 -2.12 9.51
CA HIS A 139 4.22 -1.48 10.32
C HIS A 139 2.92 -2.27 10.28
N SER A 140 2.29 -2.55 11.43
CA SER A 140 1.00 -3.24 11.56
C SER A 140 0.95 -4.54 10.73
N MET A 141 0.14 -4.64 9.69
CA MET A 141 0.11 -5.78 8.76
C MET A 141 1.49 -6.06 8.15
N GLY A 142 2.24 -5.03 7.75
CA GLY A 142 3.62 -5.17 7.28
C GLY A 142 4.53 -5.79 8.32
N GLY A 143 4.31 -5.51 9.62
CA GLY A 143 5.02 -6.15 10.72
C GLY A 143 4.66 -7.63 10.86
N MET A 144 3.39 -8.02 10.63
CA MET A 144 2.98 -9.43 10.59
C MET A 144 3.61 -10.20 9.44
N ILE A 145 3.76 -9.54 8.28
CA ILE A 145 4.45 -10.10 7.12
C ILE A 145 5.95 -10.26 7.43
N ALA A 146 6.55 -9.22 8.00
CA ALA A 146 7.98 -9.17 8.27
C ALA A 146 8.45 -10.26 9.26
N TRP A 147 7.73 -10.48 10.38
CA TRP A 147 8.14 -11.51 11.31
C TRP A 147 7.94 -12.94 10.75
N ARG A 148 6.87 -13.15 9.95
CA ARG A 148 6.67 -14.45 9.28
C ARG A 148 7.73 -14.70 8.21
N TYR A 149 8.09 -13.66 7.45
CA TYR A 149 9.21 -13.71 6.52
C TYR A 149 10.51 -14.11 7.22
N ALA A 150 10.76 -13.53 8.40
CA ALA A 150 11.96 -13.81 9.19
C ALA A 150 12.06 -15.27 9.64
N LEU A 151 10.94 -15.98 9.85
CA LEU A 151 10.97 -17.40 10.23
C LEU A 151 11.57 -18.29 9.14
N ASP A 152 11.33 -17.93 7.87
CA ASP A 152 11.75 -18.72 6.71
C ASP A 152 13.06 -18.21 6.09
N ASN A 153 13.43 -16.92 6.31
CA ASN A 153 14.49 -16.22 5.58
C ASN A 153 15.44 -15.45 6.52
N MET A 154 15.76 -15.99 7.69
CA MET A 154 16.56 -15.30 8.71
C MET A 154 17.97 -14.94 8.22
N ASP A 155 18.53 -15.72 7.32
CA ASP A 155 19.86 -15.52 6.72
C ASP A 155 19.93 -14.29 5.79
N GLN A 156 18.79 -13.84 5.26
CA GLN A 156 18.69 -12.62 4.45
C GLN A 156 18.54 -11.34 5.31
N LEU A 157 18.30 -11.48 6.62
CA LEU A 157 18.02 -10.34 7.48
C LEU A 157 19.25 -9.90 8.27
N ASN A 158 19.55 -8.59 8.19
CA ASN A 158 20.45 -7.92 9.14
C ASN A 158 19.74 -7.60 10.47
N GLY A 159 18.41 -7.55 10.46
CA GLY A 159 17.57 -7.31 11.63
C GLY A 159 16.12 -7.08 11.25
N LEU A 160 15.26 -7.07 12.26
CA LEU A 160 13.81 -6.94 12.14
C LEU A 160 13.33 -5.80 13.02
N ILE A 161 12.57 -4.87 12.44
CA ILE A 161 11.97 -3.73 13.13
C ILE A 161 10.47 -3.80 12.92
N ILE A 162 9.72 -4.00 14.00
CA ILE A 162 8.27 -4.14 13.97
C ILE A 162 7.63 -2.98 14.72
N ILE A 163 6.72 -2.29 14.06
CA ILE A 163 6.06 -1.09 14.57
C ILE A 163 4.55 -1.36 14.66
N GLY A 164 3.99 -1.34 15.88
CA GLY A 164 2.55 -1.41 16.11
C GLY A 164 1.85 -2.65 15.51
N SER A 165 2.52 -3.80 15.52
CA SER A 165 2.00 -5.06 14.98
C SER A 165 1.55 -6.01 16.07
N ALA A 166 0.53 -6.81 15.75
CA ALA A 166 0.12 -7.93 16.58
C ALA A 166 0.81 -9.23 16.12
N PHE A 167 1.17 -10.08 17.08
CA PHE A 167 1.70 -11.40 16.84
C PHE A 167 0.60 -12.42 17.13
N PHE A 168 -0.06 -12.90 16.09
CA PHE A 168 -0.98 -14.02 16.19
C PHE A 168 -0.31 -15.25 15.56
N GLY A 169 -0.21 -16.31 16.39
CA GLY A 169 0.25 -17.62 15.96
C GLY A 169 -0.78 -18.34 15.08
#